data_158377e0abbf43d2f322b06585ba4930
#
_entry.id   158377e0abbf43d2f322b06585ba4930
#
_cell.length_a   1.000
_cell.length_b   1.000
_cell.length_c   1.000
_cell.angle_alpha   90.00
_cell.angle_beta   90.00
_cell.angle_gamma   90.00
#
_symmetry.space_group_name_H-M   'P 1'
#
loop_
_entity.id
_entity.type
_entity.pdbx_description
1 polymer ?
#
loop_
_entity_poly.entity_id
_entity_poly.type
_entity_poly.pdbx_seq_one_letter_code
_entity_poly.pdbx_strand_id
1 'polypeptide(L)'
;MAERYGYDVHDLFQRFSLMKVRADSGVRNIFARIMQYKVDYLPASEALQVVQSGQRVFIHGSAATPTHLVRALAGEAPRLKDVEIVCISVLGDFPIAESRYEGNFNINSFFVSEPIRPAVNEGRADYIPVFLSEIPDLFRTGIMPLDVALVQVSEPDAHGFVSLGTSVDIARAAVNTAEHVIAQVNPLM
;
A
#
# COMPACT_ATOMS: atom_id res chain seq x y z
N MET A 1 28.84 1.25 0.91
CA MET A 1 28.46 0.39 2.06
C MET A 1 27.74 -0.90 1.64
N ALA A 2 27.18 -0.98 0.42
CA ALA A 2 26.51 -2.18 -0.13
C ALA A 2 27.48 -3.32 -0.53
N GLU A 3 28.72 -2.99 -0.90
CA GLU A 3 29.72 -4.00 -1.34
C GLU A 3 30.22 -4.93 -0.23
N ARG A 4 29.88 -4.68 1.02
CA ARG A 4 30.38 -5.46 2.16
C ARG A 4 29.64 -6.80 2.40
N TYR A 5 28.48 -7.03 1.72
CA TYR A 5 27.66 -8.22 1.91
C TYR A 5 27.43 -9.05 0.64
N GLY A 6 28.09 -8.72 -0.49
CA GLY A 6 28.07 -9.57 -1.69
C GLY A 6 26.72 -9.73 -2.38
N TYR A 7 25.76 -8.83 -2.12
CA TYR A 7 24.46 -8.84 -2.81
C TYR A 7 24.49 -7.91 -4.02
N ASP A 8 24.22 -8.46 -5.19
CA ASP A 8 23.97 -7.65 -6.37
C ASP A 8 22.67 -6.88 -6.17
N VAL A 9 22.77 -5.55 -6.18
CA VAL A 9 21.62 -4.65 -6.00
C VAL A 9 20.56 -4.91 -7.09
N HIS A 10 20.95 -5.36 -8.27
CA HIS A 10 20.05 -5.69 -9.36
C HIS A 10 19.25 -6.98 -9.09
N ASP A 11 19.84 -7.95 -8.41
CA ASP A 11 19.19 -9.20 -7.99
C ASP A 11 18.22 -8.99 -6.82
N LEU A 12 18.49 -7.99 -5.96
CA LEU A 12 17.58 -7.59 -4.89
C LEU A 12 16.26 -7.02 -5.44
N PHE A 13 16.30 -6.29 -6.54
CA PHE A 13 15.09 -5.71 -7.16
C PHE A 13 14.20 -6.74 -7.86
N GLN A 14 14.73 -7.88 -8.24
CA GLN A 14 13.94 -8.96 -8.89
C GLN A 14 13.21 -9.87 -7.89
N ARG A 15 13.52 -9.78 -6.59
CA ARG A 15 12.91 -10.63 -5.54
C ARG A 15 11.72 -10.00 -4.82
N PHE A 16 11.23 -8.85 -5.25
CA PHE A 16 9.98 -8.31 -4.70
C PHE A 16 8.80 -9.11 -5.24
N SER A 17 8.38 -10.06 -4.43
CA SER A 17 7.22 -10.89 -4.71
C SER A 17 5.97 -10.23 -4.14
N LEU A 18 4.90 -10.22 -4.89
CA LEU A 18 3.63 -9.60 -4.49
C LEU A 18 2.60 -10.68 -4.16
N MET A 19 1.98 -10.55 -3.01
CA MET A 19 0.91 -11.41 -2.55
C MET A 19 -0.43 -10.72 -2.74
N LYS A 20 -1.33 -11.32 -3.55
CA LYS A 20 -2.71 -10.89 -3.65
C LYS A 20 -3.54 -11.69 -2.66
N VAL A 21 -4.11 -11.01 -1.68
CA VAL A 21 -5.07 -11.61 -0.74
C VAL A 21 -6.47 -11.13 -1.10
N ARG A 22 -7.35 -12.04 -1.51
CA ARG A 22 -8.75 -11.72 -1.74
C ARG A 22 -9.51 -11.91 -0.44
N ALA A 23 -10.13 -10.88 0.07
CA ALA A 23 -11.09 -10.98 1.17
C ALA A 23 -12.37 -11.62 0.63
N ASP A 24 -12.70 -12.82 1.12
CA ASP A 24 -13.96 -13.47 0.82
C ASP A 24 -14.96 -13.10 1.93
N SER A 25 -16.05 -12.48 1.57
CA SER A 25 -17.03 -11.83 2.47
C SER A 25 -17.79 -12.74 3.42
N GLY A 26 -17.42 -14.01 3.53
CA GLY A 26 -18.21 -15.01 4.26
C GLY A 26 -17.59 -15.64 5.50
N VAL A 27 -16.30 -15.45 5.82
CA VAL A 27 -15.69 -16.23 6.91
C VAL A 27 -14.89 -15.35 7.88
N ARG A 28 -15.48 -15.10 9.04
CA ARG A 28 -14.88 -14.38 10.18
C ARG A 28 -13.81 -15.20 10.94
N ASN A 29 -13.23 -16.22 10.38
CA ASN A 29 -12.25 -17.05 11.08
C ASN A 29 -10.91 -17.06 10.33
N ILE A 30 -10.07 -16.09 10.70
CA ILE A 30 -8.71 -15.89 10.13
C ILE A 30 -7.85 -17.15 10.26
N PHE A 31 -8.02 -17.95 11.32
CA PHE A 31 -7.23 -19.14 11.59
C PHE A 31 -7.49 -20.32 10.65
N ALA A 32 -8.71 -20.50 10.14
CA ALA A 32 -9.04 -21.62 9.25
C ALA A 32 -8.59 -21.40 7.80
N ARG A 33 -8.27 -20.18 7.45
CA ARG A 33 -7.98 -19.76 6.07
C ARG A 33 -6.51 -19.87 5.69
N ILE A 34 -5.62 -19.86 6.67
CA ILE A 34 -4.16 -19.79 6.47
C ILE A 34 -3.56 -21.12 6.00
N MET A 35 -4.20 -22.25 6.25
CA MET A 35 -3.68 -23.58 5.88
C MET A 35 -3.88 -23.99 4.40
N GLN A 36 -4.50 -23.14 3.55
CA GLN A 36 -4.76 -23.47 2.14
C GLN A 36 -4.33 -22.38 1.14
N TYR A 37 -3.66 -21.29 1.57
CA TYR A 37 -3.25 -20.26 0.64
C TYR A 37 -1.91 -20.60 -0.01
N LYS A 38 -2.01 -20.98 -1.27
CA LYS A 38 -0.89 -20.85 -2.19
C LYS A 38 -0.62 -19.36 -2.35
N VAL A 39 0.52 -18.90 -1.86
CA VAL A 39 0.96 -17.51 -2.09
C VAL A 39 1.30 -17.41 -3.57
N ASP A 40 0.46 -16.74 -4.34
CA ASP A 40 0.76 -16.46 -5.73
C ASP A 40 1.55 -15.15 -5.78
N TYR A 41 2.81 -15.27 -6.16
CA TYR A 41 3.67 -14.12 -6.40
C TYR A 41 3.46 -13.61 -7.83
N LEU A 42 3.02 -12.36 -7.95
CA LEU A 42 2.69 -11.74 -9.23
C LEU A 42 3.63 -10.56 -9.51
N PRO A 43 3.89 -10.21 -10.77
CA PRO A 43 4.47 -8.92 -11.10
C PRO A 43 3.59 -7.76 -10.61
N ALA A 44 4.19 -6.63 -10.23
CA ALA A 44 3.47 -5.47 -9.70
C ALA A 44 2.37 -4.99 -10.67
N SER A 45 2.66 -4.93 -11.96
CA SER A 45 1.72 -4.54 -13.00
C SER A 45 0.50 -5.46 -13.09
N GLU A 46 0.68 -6.77 -12.88
CA GLU A 46 -0.42 -7.73 -12.88
C GLU A 46 -1.26 -7.61 -11.59
N ALA A 47 -0.60 -7.51 -10.42
CA ALA A 47 -1.28 -7.36 -9.14
C ALA A 47 -2.14 -6.08 -9.11
N LEU A 48 -1.65 -4.98 -9.71
CA LEU A 48 -2.31 -3.69 -9.75
C LEU A 48 -3.50 -3.61 -10.73
N GLN A 49 -3.75 -4.64 -11.55
CA GLN A 49 -4.92 -4.65 -12.46
C GLN A 49 -6.26 -4.59 -11.72
N VAL A 50 -6.30 -4.89 -10.43
CA VAL A 50 -7.51 -4.75 -9.61
C VAL A 50 -7.87 -3.30 -9.31
N VAL A 51 -6.88 -2.39 -9.38
CA VAL A 51 -7.13 -0.96 -9.17
C VAL A 51 -7.87 -0.39 -10.36
N GLN A 52 -9.01 0.24 -10.13
CA GLN A 52 -9.86 0.86 -11.14
C GLN A 52 -10.00 2.37 -10.90
N SER A 53 -10.37 3.10 -11.93
CA SER A 53 -10.67 4.52 -11.83
C SER A 53 -11.78 4.79 -10.81
N GLY A 54 -11.67 5.86 -10.04
CA GLY A 54 -12.62 6.25 -9.00
C GLY A 54 -12.55 5.44 -7.70
N GLN A 55 -11.65 4.45 -7.61
CA GLN A 55 -11.46 3.67 -6.39
C GLN A 55 -10.58 4.40 -5.36
N ARG A 56 -10.76 4.01 -4.09
CA ARG A 56 -9.93 4.48 -2.97
C ARG A 56 -8.87 3.46 -2.61
N VAL A 57 -7.60 3.87 -2.70
CA VAL A 57 -6.43 3.04 -2.48
C VAL A 57 -5.67 3.53 -1.25
N PHE A 58 -5.58 2.69 -0.23
CA PHE A 58 -4.72 2.93 0.92
C PHE A 58 -3.26 2.59 0.59
N ILE A 59 -2.32 3.45 1.00
CA ILE A 59 -0.89 3.19 0.91
C ILE A 59 -0.27 3.16 2.31
N HIS A 60 0.41 2.07 2.62
CA HIS A 60 1.11 1.87 3.89
C HIS A 60 2.13 2.97 4.12
N GLY A 61 2.21 3.47 5.34
CA GLY A 61 3.00 4.64 5.68
C GLY A 61 4.37 4.36 6.29
N SER A 62 5.06 5.44 6.57
CA SER A 62 6.35 5.50 7.29
C SER A 62 7.39 4.55 6.70
N ALA A 63 8.14 3.83 7.54
CA ALA A 63 9.19 2.89 7.10
C ALA A 63 8.66 1.71 6.26
N ALA A 64 7.34 1.47 6.28
CA ALA A 64 6.70 0.41 5.51
C ALA A 64 6.05 0.92 4.21
N THR A 65 6.35 2.13 3.75
CA THR A 65 5.88 2.63 2.44
C THR A 65 6.32 1.67 1.33
N PRO A 66 5.37 1.06 0.57
CA PRO A 66 5.68 0.07 -0.46
C PRO A 66 6.12 0.76 -1.76
N THR A 67 7.32 1.34 -1.76
CA THR A 67 7.82 2.21 -2.84
C THR A 67 7.83 1.55 -4.21
N HIS A 68 8.06 0.24 -4.30
CA HIS A 68 8.00 -0.49 -5.57
C HIS A 68 6.56 -0.54 -6.12
N LEU A 69 5.56 -0.81 -5.26
CA LEU A 69 4.15 -0.76 -5.67
C LEU A 69 3.71 0.64 -6.05
N VAL A 70 4.17 1.66 -5.33
CA VAL A 70 3.85 3.07 -5.64
C VAL A 70 4.40 3.48 -7.01
N ARG A 71 5.63 3.09 -7.34
CA ARG A 71 6.21 3.31 -8.67
C ARG A 71 5.47 2.56 -9.76
N ALA A 72 5.10 1.31 -9.50
CA ALA A 72 4.32 0.52 -10.43
C ALA A 72 2.92 1.13 -10.66
N LEU A 73 2.26 1.62 -9.59
CA LEU A 73 0.98 2.31 -9.68
C LEU A 73 1.07 3.58 -10.54
N ALA A 74 2.16 4.35 -10.43
CA ALA A 74 2.41 5.49 -11.30
C ALA A 74 2.49 5.07 -12.79
N GLY A 75 3.04 3.90 -13.07
CA GLY A 75 3.07 3.32 -14.43
C GLY A 75 1.69 2.97 -14.99
N GLU A 76 0.70 2.72 -14.12
CA GLU A 76 -0.68 2.43 -14.49
C GLU A 76 -1.52 3.69 -14.78
N ALA A 77 -0.98 4.90 -14.57
CA ALA A 77 -1.68 6.17 -14.79
C ALA A 77 -2.38 6.28 -16.17
N PRO A 78 -1.84 5.77 -17.29
CA PRO A 78 -2.52 5.89 -18.59
C PRO A 78 -3.93 5.27 -18.63
N ARG A 79 -4.22 4.29 -17.76
CA ARG A 79 -5.54 3.65 -17.68
C ARG A 79 -6.40 4.11 -16.50
N LEU A 80 -5.82 4.85 -15.56
CA LEU A 80 -6.47 5.23 -14.31
C LEU A 80 -6.86 6.71 -14.31
N LYS A 81 -8.04 7.02 -13.75
CA LYS A 81 -8.51 8.38 -13.51
C LYS A 81 -9.18 8.47 -12.15
N ASP A 82 -9.01 9.60 -11.48
CA ASP A 82 -9.69 9.92 -10.23
C ASP A 82 -9.52 8.84 -9.14
N VAL A 83 -8.35 8.19 -9.09
CA VAL A 83 -8.03 7.25 -8.01
C VAL A 83 -7.70 8.04 -6.75
N GLU A 84 -8.49 7.85 -5.70
CA GLU A 84 -8.25 8.48 -4.41
C GLU A 84 -7.18 7.70 -3.64
N ILE A 85 -6.09 8.38 -3.33
CA ILE A 85 -4.98 7.82 -2.55
C ILE A 85 -5.14 8.26 -1.10
N VAL A 86 -5.26 7.30 -0.20
CA VAL A 86 -5.31 7.55 1.25
C VAL A 86 -4.04 7.07 1.90
N CYS A 87 -3.34 7.94 2.60
CA CYS A 87 -2.09 7.60 3.28
C CYS A 87 -1.90 8.43 4.56
N ILE A 88 -0.97 8.00 5.39
CA ILE A 88 -0.51 8.79 6.51
C ILE A 88 0.89 9.36 6.17
N SER A 89 1.89 9.14 6.93
CA SER A 89 3.25 9.59 6.65
C SER A 89 3.93 8.65 5.65
N VAL A 90 4.13 9.06 4.41
CA VAL A 90 4.88 8.26 3.43
C VAL A 90 6.35 8.69 3.39
N LEU A 91 7.24 7.75 3.13
CA LEU A 91 8.69 7.98 3.03
C LEU A 91 9.22 7.47 1.69
N GLY A 92 10.31 8.11 1.24
CA GLY A 92 10.99 7.74 0.01
C GLY A 92 10.31 8.27 -1.25
N ASP A 93 10.54 7.62 -2.37
CA ASP A 93 10.03 8.03 -3.68
C ASP A 93 8.51 7.82 -3.78
N PHE A 94 7.80 8.89 -4.09
CA PHE A 94 6.33 8.92 -4.16
C PHE A 94 5.86 9.63 -5.45
N PRO A 95 6.15 9.06 -6.63
CA PRO A 95 5.96 9.74 -7.91
C PRO A 95 4.53 10.12 -8.22
N ILE A 96 3.52 9.41 -7.68
CA ILE A 96 2.11 9.72 -7.89
C ILE A 96 1.68 11.10 -7.36
N ALA A 97 2.52 11.77 -6.55
CA ALA A 97 2.32 13.16 -6.11
C ALA A 97 2.84 14.21 -7.10
N GLU A 98 3.52 13.81 -8.17
CA GLU A 98 4.02 14.73 -9.17
C GLU A 98 2.87 15.32 -10.02
N SER A 99 3.02 16.57 -10.48
CA SER A 99 1.99 17.29 -11.24
C SER A 99 1.57 16.60 -12.55
N ARG A 100 2.46 15.80 -13.15
CA ARG A 100 2.15 15.04 -14.37
C ARG A 100 1.06 13.98 -14.18
N TYR A 101 0.73 13.62 -12.95
CA TYR A 101 -0.32 12.64 -12.60
C TYR A 101 -1.61 13.30 -12.09
N GLU A 102 -1.73 14.61 -12.22
CA GLU A 102 -2.97 15.34 -11.89
C GLU A 102 -4.14 14.78 -12.70
N GLY A 103 -5.27 14.52 -12.04
CA GLY A 103 -6.43 13.86 -12.63
C GLY A 103 -6.33 12.33 -12.71
N ASN A 104 -5.16 11.74 -12.48
CA ASN A 104 -5.03 10.30 -12.30
C ASN A 104 -5.17 9.90 -10.82
N PHE A 105 -4.49 10.64 -9.93
CA PHE A 105 -4.43 10.37 -8.51
C PHE A 105 -4.77 11.61 -7.69
N ASN A 106 -5.75 11.49 -6.78
CA ASN A 106 -6.16 12.51 -5.82
C ASN A 106 -5.68 12.10 -4.44
N ILE A 107 -4.70 12.79 -3.87
CA ILE A 107 -4.04 12.37 -2.63
C ILE A 107 -4.72 13.02 -1.44
N ASN A 108 -5.23 12.20 -0.52
CA ASN A 108 -5.76 12.55 0.78
C ASN A 108 -4.83 12.03 1.88
N SER A 109 -4.06 12.91 2.48
CA SER A 109 -3.08 12.54 3.50
C SER A 109 -3.52 12.93 4.89
N PHE A 110 -3.43 12.00 5.84
CA PHE A 110 -3.67 12.27 7.26
C PHE A 110 -2.47 12.93 7.95
N PHE A 111 -1.32 12.96 7.29
CA PHE A 111 -0.11 13.63 7.76
C PHE A 111 0.74 14.07 6.57
N VAL A 112 1.10 15.36 6.51
CA VAL A 112 1.86 15.94 5.39
C VAL A 112 3.35 15.62 5.56
N SER A 113 3.79 14.50 4.99
CA SER A 113 5.18 14.09 4.93
C SER A 113 5.94 14.80 3.79
N GLU A 114 7.24 14.70 3.81
CA GLU A 114 8.12 15.41 2.88
C GLU A 114 7.80 15.15 1.40
N PRO A 115 7.54 13.91 0.92
CA PRO A 115 7.25 13.65 -0.48
C PRO A 115 5.91 14.23 -0.98
N ILE A 116 4.95 14.48 -0.09
CA ILE A 116 3.61 14.99 -0.43
C ILE A 116 3.53 16.51 -0.27
N ARG A 117 4.39 17.11 0.55
CA ARG A 117 4.32 18.54 0.91
C ARG A 117 4.26 19.48 -0.29
N PRO A 118 5.02 19.29 -1.39
CA PRO A 118 4.89 20.14 -2.57
C PRO A 118 3.47 20.11 -3.16
N ALA A 119 2.89 18.91 -3.31
CA ALA A 119 1.54 18.77 -3.84
C ALA A 119 0.47 19.44 -2.97
N VAL A 120 0.59 19.35 -1.63
CA VAL A 120 -0.31 20.05 -0.69
C VAL A 120 -0.16 21.56 -0.82
N ASN A 121 1.07 22.09 -0.86
CA ASN A 121 1.31 23.52 -1.00
C ASN A 121 0.80 24.10 -2.32
N GLU A 122 0.74 23.28 -3.37
CA GLU A 122 0.24 23.63 -4.70
C GLU A 122 -1.27 23.39 -4.86
N GLY A 123 -1.94 22.87 -3.83
CA GLY A 123 -3.39 22.57 -3.86
C GLY A 123 -3.76 21.35 -4.70
N ARG A 124 -2.81 20.43 -4.96
CA ARG A 124 -3.01 19.17 -5.71
C ARG A 124 -3.18 17.94 -4.80
N ALA A 125 -3.00 18.11 -3.52
CA ALA A 125 -3.22 17.08 -2.51
C ALA A 125 -3.88 17.70 -1.29
N ASP A 126 -4.75 16.93 -0.63
CA ASP A 126 -5.48 17.38 0.55
C ASP A 126 -4.87 16.82 1.84
N TYR A 127 -4.97 17.63 2.90
CA TYR A 127 -4.66 17.23 4.26
C TYR A 127 -5.95 17.06 5.05
N ILE A 128 -6.15 15.89 5.64
CA ILE A 128 -7.30 15.59 6.48
C ILE A 128 -6.87 15.63 7.95
N PRO A 129 -7.22 16.70 8.70
CA PRO A 129 -6.89 16.80 10.11
C PRO A 129 -7.75 15.85 10.93
N VAL A 130 -7.11 14.85 11.56
CA VAL A 130 -7.75 13.84 12.39
C VAL A 130 -6.75 13.28 13.37
N PHE A 131 -7.19 12.84 14.55
CA PHE A 131 -6.31 12.15 15.49
C PHE A 131 -5.95 10.76 14.96
N LEU A 132 -4.67 10.36 15.11
CA LEU A 132 -4.18 9.06 14.66
C LEU A 132 -5.04 7.89 15.20
N SER A 133 -5.49 7.99 16.42
CA SER A 133 -6.33 6.98 17.07
C SER A 133 -7.74 6.82 16.46
N GLU A 134 -8.22 7.81 15.72
CA GLU A 134 -9.57 7.83 15.13
C GLU A 134 -9.56 7.33 13.68
N ILE A 135 -8.42 7.39 12.99
CA ILE A 135 -8.32 6.96 11.59
C ILE A 135 -8.78 5.51 11.37
N PRO A 136 -8.40 4.53 12.22
CA PRO A 136 -8.89 3.15 12.05
C PRO A 136 -10.42 3.03 12.03
N ASP A 137 -11.12 3.90 12.76
CA ASP A 137 -12.58 3.85 12.81
C ASP A 137 -13.21 4.45 11.56
N LEU A 138 -12.56 5.39 10.87
CA LEU A 138 -13.02 5.85 9.54
C LEU A 138 -13.14 4.67 8.55
N PHE A 139 -12.18 3.74 8.60
CA PHE A 139 -12.18 2.56 7.75
C PHE A 139 -13.21 1.51 8.23
N ARG A 140 -13.23 1.20 9.54
CA ARG A 140 -14.09 0.15 10.12
C ARG A 140 -15.57 0.48 10.05
N THR A 141 -15.93 1.75 10.19
CA THR A 141 -17.32 2.21 10.15
C THR A 141 -17.83 2.45 8.72
N GLY A 142 -16.93 2.41 7.72
CA GLY A 142 -17.26 2.67 6.33
C GLY A 142 -17.50 4.15 6.01
N ILE A 143 -17.11 5.08 6.90
CA ILE A 143 -17.07 6.51 6.59
C ILE A 143 -16.07 6.75 5.44
N MET A 144 -14.95 6.02 5.46
CA MET A 144 -13.95 6.02 4.41
C MET A 144 -13.68 4.56 3.97
N PRO A 145 -14.53 3.98 3.15
CA PRO A 145 -14.35 2.60 2.67
C PRO A 145 -13.11 2.51 1.79
N LEU A 146 -12.42 1.39 1.85
CA LEU A 146 -11.20 1.14 1.06
C LEU A 146 -11.46 0.02 0.05
N ASP A 147 -11.20 0.28 -1.22
CA ASP A 147 -11.25 -0.74 -2.27
C ASP A 147 -9.96 -1.57 -2.29
N VAL A 148 -8.82 -0.90 -2.21
CA VAL A 148 -7.51 -1.58 -2.29
C VAL A 148 -6.59 -1.07 -1.17
N ALA A 149 -5.83 -1.98 -0.55
CA ALA A 149 -4.74 -1.63 0.35
C ALA A 149 -3.39 -2.11 -0.23
N LEU A 150 -2.47 -1.18 -0.44
CA LEU A 150 -1.08 -1.46 -0.82
C LEU A 150 -0.22 -1.43 0.43
N VAL A 151 0.33 -2.57 0.82
CA VAL A 151 1.11 -2.69 2.06
C VAL A 151 2.48 -3.30 1.82
N GLN A 152 3.42 -3.07 2.72
CA GLN A 152 4.68 -3.80 2.79
C GLN A 152 4.64 -4.77 3.97
N VAL A 153 5.14 -5.98 3.77
CA VAL A 153 5.14 -7.05 4.77
C VAL A 153 6.46 -7.82 4.76
N SER A 154 6.74 -8.54 5.84
CA SER A 154 7.83 -9.50 5.89
C SER A 154 7.59 -10.69 4.97
N GLU A 155 8.60 -11.54 4.77
CA GLU A 155 8.37 -12.87 4.23
C GLU A 155 7.40 -13.66 5.11
N PRO A 156 6.56 -14.53 4.51
CA PRO A 156 5.72 -15.44 5.28
C PRO A 156 6.58 -16.39 6.13
N ASP A 157 6.21 -16.58 7.39
CA ASP A 157 6.81 -17.60 8.24
C ASP A 157 6.36 -19.02 7.84
N ALA A 158 6.83 -20.04 8.57
CA ALA A 158 6.49 -21.45 8.32
C ALA A 158 4.98 -21.75 8.43
N HIS A 159 4.20 -20.85 9.01
CA HIS A 159 2.75 -20.95 9.17
C HIS A 159 1.99 -20.04 8.19
N GLY A 160 2.70 -19.30 7.33
CA GLY A 160 2.12 -18.38 6.38
C GLY A 160 1.77 -17.00 6.96
N PHE A 161 2.19 -16.68 8.20
CA PHE A 161 1.98 -15.35 8.77
C PHE A 161 3.03 -14.37 8.27
N VAL A 162 2.59 -13.14 8.06
CA VAL A 162 3.44 -12.00 7.71
C VAL A 162 3.33 -10.90 8.75
N SER A 163 4.39 -10.12 8.91
CA SER A 163 4.41 -8.94 9.77
C SER A 163 4.18 -7.68 8.93
N LEU A 164 3.43 -6.71 9.47
CA LEU A 164 3.34 -5.34 8.95
C LEU A 164 4.57 -4.49 9.33
N GLY A 165 5.54 -5.07 10.02
CA GLY A 165 6.78 -4.43 10.43
C GLY A 165 6.61 -3.39 11.54
N THR A 166 7.32 -2.28 11.42
CA THR A 166 7.40 -1.24 12.46
C THR A 166 6.29 -0.19 12.38
N SER A 167 5.56 -0.11 11.26
CA SER A 167 4.56 0.93 10.99
C SER A 167 3.16 0.35 10.94
N VAL A 168 2.76 -0.38 11.99
CA VAL A 168 1.46 -1.06 12.03
C VAL A 168 0.29 -0.08 12.07
N ASP A 169 0.41 1.00 12.84
CA ASP A 169 -0.52 2.11 13.03
C ASP A 169 -1.94 1.85 12.46
N ILE A 170 -2.31 2.55 11.38
CA ILE A 170 -3.61 2.41 10.71
C ILE A 170 -3.63 1.27 9.68
N ALA A 171 -2.47 0.71 9.31
CA ALA A 171 -2.36 -0.28 8.25
C ALA A 171 -3.13 -1.57 8.57
N ARG A 172 -3.16 -2.00 9.85
CA ARG A 172 -3.94 -3.16 10.26
C ARG A 172 -5.45 -2.97 10.02
N ALA A 173 -5.96 -1.77 10.27
CA ALA A 173 -7.37 -1.47 9.99
C ALA A 173 -7.63 -1.48 8.47
N ALA A 174 -6.74 -0.85 7.69
CA ALA A 174 -6.84 -0.83 6.24
C ALA A 174 -6.84 -2.24 5.64
N VAL A 175 -5.92 -3.12 6.05
CA VAL A 175 -5.88 -4.53 5.59
C VAL A 175 -7.14 -5.31 5.93
N ASN A 176 -7.74 -5.03 7.10
CA ASN A 176 -8.94 -5.75 7.56
C ASN A 176 -10.23 -5.27 6.87
N THR A 177 -10.23 -4.08 6.28
CA THR A 177 -11.43 -3.44 5.72
C THR A 177 -11.40 -3.29 4.20
N ALA A 178 -10.22 -3.24 3.59
CA ALA A 178 -10.10 -3.16 2.15
C ALA A 178 -10.64 -4.39 1.45
N GLU A 179 -11.29 -4.19 0.29
CA GLU A 179 -11.80 -5.28 -0.54
C GLU A 179 -10.66 -6.14 -1.12
N HIS A 180 -9.57 -5.48 -1.51
CA HIS A 180 -8.37 -6.13 -2.03
C HIS A 180 -7.13 -5.68 -1.27
N VAL A 181 -6.23 -6.62 -0.98
CA VAL A 181 -4.93 -6.32 -0.37
C VAL A 181 -3.82 -6.80 -1.30
N ILE A 182 -2.91 -5.89 -1.63
CA ILE A 182 -1.69 -6.18 -2.39
C ILE A 182 -0.50 -5.93 -1.49
N ALA A 183 0.27 -6.97 -1.22
CA ALA A 183 1.42 -6.89 -0.32
C ALA A 183 2.74 -6.96 -1.07
N GLN A 184 3.59 -5.96 -0.86
CA GLN A 184 4.99 -6.00 -1.25
C GLN A 184 5.76 -6.75 -0.16
N VAL A 185 6.30 -7.92 -0.50
CA VAL A 185 7.12 -8.69 0.43
C VAL A 185 8.54 -8.12 0.49
N ASN A 186 9.01 -7.82 1.70
CA ASN A 186 10.36 -7.33 1.95
C ASN A 186 11.14 -8.38 2.75
N PRO A 187 12.14 -9.06 2.13
CA PRO A 187 12.91 -10.10 2.79
C PRO A 187 13.87 -9.57 3.88
N LEU A 188 14.00 -8.25 3.98
CA LEU A 188 14.84 -7.59 5.00
C LEU A 188 14.05 -7.08 6.21
N MET A 189 12.75 -7.37 6.26
CA MET A 189 11.87 -6.95 7.37
C MET A 189 11.77 -8.02 8.44
#